data_84a6221be5e8ac3cf269511c93a2d247
#
_entry.id   84a6221be5e8ac3cf269511c93a2d247
#
_cell.length_a   1.000
_cell.length_b   1.000
_cell.length_c   1.000
_cell.angle_alpha   90.00
_cell.angle_beta   90.00
_cell.angle_gamma   90.00
#
_symmetry.space_group_name_H-M   'P 1'
#
loop_
_entity.id
_entity.type
_entity.pdbx_description
1 polymer ?
#
loop_
_entity_poly.entity_id
_entity_poly.type
_entity_poly.pdbx_seq_one_letter_code
_entity_poly.pdbx_strand_id
1 'polypeptide(L)'
;EEESGTEQNASQILAAYGLTDQLVDKVNLDYTEAASELKDGEINAFFCTAGIQTTVIGELAKQCGIRLLDLDEKGKDKLLKAYDFYTEYEIPAETYTGQTEPVETVGVKAVLLASDKLSEKTVENLTRTLFANEQELQYSLSADIALDETEAVEGISVPFHKGAVKYYESAGVDVTTEKGSK
;
A
#
# COMPACT_ATOMS: atom_id res chain seq x y z
N GLU A 1 -9.57 8.19 -8.78
CA GLU A 1 -10.74 8.96 -8.33
C GLU A 1 -10.30 10.23 -7.63
N GLU A 2 -11.11 11.28 -7.69
CA GLU A 2 -10.85 12.56 -7.04
C GLU A 2 -10.81 12.41 -5.51
N GLU A 3 -9.87 13.09 -4.84
CA GLU A 3 -9.65 13.03 -3.38
C GLU A 3 -9.29 11.64 -2.83
N SER A 4 -8.95 10.67 -3.69
CA SER A 4 -8.52 9.33 -3.26
C SER A 4 -7.08 9.32 -2.73
N GLY A 5 -6.75 8.31 -1.92
CA GLY A 5 -5.37 8.06 -1.49
C GLY A 5 -4.44 7.82 -2.68
N THR A 6 -4.92 7.17 -3.74
CA THR A 6 -4.15 6.96 -4.98
C THR A 6 -3.82 8.26 -5.68
N GLU A 7 -4.75 9.20 -5.76
CA GLU A 7 -4.49 10.53 -6.35
C GLU A 7 -3.44 11.30 -5.55
N GLN A 8 -3.52 11.25 -4.22
CA GLN A 8 -2.51 11.87 -3.35
C GLN A 8 -1.14 11.22 -3.54
N ASN A 9 -1.06 9.90 -3.56
CA ASN A 9 0.20 9.18 -3.80
C ASN A 9 0.77 9.51 -5.19
N ALA A 10 -0.06 9.51 -6.23
CA ALA A 10 0.34 9.90 -7.58
C ALA A 10 0.91 11.32 -7.63
N SER A 11 0.24 12.28 -7.00
CA SER A 11 0.68 13.68 -6.94
C SER A 11 2.02 13.83 -6.20
N GLN A 12 2.23 13.08 -5.12
CA GLN A 12 3.49 13.08 -4.37
C GLN A 12 4.64 12.48 -5.20
N ILE A 13 4.38 11.37 -5.91
CA ILE A 13 5.37 10.74 -6.78
C ILE A 13 5.72 11.68 -7.94
N LEU A 14 4.74 12.22 -8.64
CA LEU A 14 4.97 13.18 -9.73
C LEU A 14 5.78 14.38 -9.24
N ALA A 15 5.47 14.94 -8.07
CA ALA A 15 6.22 16.04 -7.47
C ALA A 15 7.68 15.65 -7.15
N ALA A 16 7.94 14.43 -6.67
CA ALA A 16 9.29 13.94 -6.40
C ALA A 16 10.16 13.93 -7.67
N TYR A 17 9.55 13.69 -8.83
CA TYR A 17 10.20 13.74 -10.14
C TYR A 17 10.13 15.11 -10.82
N GLY A 18 9.50 16.11 -10.19
CA GLY A 18 9.36 17.46 -10.76
C GLY A 18 8.36 17.52 -11.91
N LEU A 19 7.47 16.55 -12.02
CA LEU A 19 6.41 16.51 -13.02
C LEU A 19 5.22 17.33 -12.49
N THR A 20 4.97 18.45 -13.16
CA THR A 20 3.90 19.40 -12.81
C THR A 20 2.70 19.25 -13.74
N ASP A 21 1.57 19.87 -13.38
CA ASP A 21 0.37 19.92 -14.23
C ASP A 21 0.57 20.56 -15.61
N GLN A 22 1.72 21.20 -15.85
CA GLN A 22 2.11 21.69 -17.18
C GLN A 22 2.78 20.62 -18.04
N LEU A 23 3.23 19.52 -17.43
CA LEU A 23 3.96 18.44 -18.09
C LEU A 23 3.15 17.15 -18.18
N VAL A 24 2.09 17.03 -17.39
CA VAL A 24 1.25 15.82 -17.28
C VAL A 24 -0.21 16.23 -17.26
N ASP A 25 -0.99 15.72 -18.20
CA ASP A 25 -2.44 15.80 -18.16
C ASP A 25 -2.98 14.72 -17.25
N LYS A 26 -3.61 15.11 -16.14
CA LYS A 26 -4.17 14.20 -15.15
C LYS A 26 -5.66 13.99 -15.38
N VAL A 27 -6.08 12.72 -15.39
CA VAL A 27 -7.49 12.33 -15.43
C VAL A 27 -7.80 11.44 -14.23
N ASN A 28 -8.96 11.61 -13.63
CA ASN A 28 -9.40 10.85 -12.47
C ASN A 28 -10.40 9.78 -12.90
N LEU A 29 -9.96 8.53 -12.88
CA LEU A 29 -10.69 7.34 -13.29
C LEU A 29 -10.71 6.32 -12.15
N ASP A 30 -11.65 5.40 -12.16
CA ASP A 30 -11.50 4.18 -11.38
C ASP A 30 -10.49 3.22 -12.03
N TYR A 31 -10.09 2.17 -11.33
CA TYR A 31 -9.06 1.25 -11.83
C TYR A 31 -9.52 0.47 -13.08
N THR A 32 -10.80 0.17 -13.21
CA THR A 32 -11.35 -0.57 -14.36
C THR A 32 -11.40 0.33 -15.58
N GLU A 33 -11.83 1.56 -15.43
CA GLU A 33 -11.82 2.59 -16.46
C GLU A 33 -10.39 2.89 -16.90
N ALA A 34 -9.47 3.12 -15.94
CA ALA A 34 -8.07 3.37 -16.23
C ALA A 34 -7.40 2.22 -17.01
N ALA A 35 -7.70 0.97 -16.64
CA ALA A 35 -7.20 -0.20 -17.38
C ALA A 35 -7.75 -0.25 -18.82
N SER A 36 -9.03 0.07 -19.02
CA SER A 36 -9.63 0.13 -20.36
C SER A 36 -9.00 1.24 -21.21
N GLU A 37 -8.89 2.45 -20.66
CA GLU A 37 -8.33 3.60 -21.38
C GLU A 37 -6.84 3.43 -21.70
N LEU A 38 -6.06 2.78 -20.80
CA LEU A 38 -4.68 2.43 -21.12
C LEU A 38 -4.59 1.44 -22.27
N LYS A 39 -5.43 0.41 -22.28
CA LYS A 39 -5.50 -0.58 -23.35
C LYS A 39 -5.89 0.04 -24.69
N ASP A 40 -6.83 0.99 -24.66
CA ASP A 40 -7.32 1.68 -25.86
C ASP A 40 -6.39 2.81 -26.31
N GLY A 41 -5.37 3.16 -25.51
CA GLY A 41 -4.37 4.17 -25.81
C GLY A 41 -4.83 5.61 -25.54
N GLU A 42 -5.94 5.79 -24.83
CA GLU A 42 -6.48 7.11 -24.45
C GLU A 42 -5.65 7.73 -23.32
N ILE A 43 -5.06 6.90 -22.43
CA ILE A 43 -4.07 7.32 -21.45
C ILE A 43 -2.74 6.58 -21.66
N ASN A 44 -1.64 7.15 -21.20
CA ASN A 44 -0.31 6.60 -21.37
C ASN A 44 0.18 5.78 -20.18
N ALA A 45 -0.33 6.08 -18.99
CA ALA A 45 -0.01 5.41 -17.73
C ALA A 45 -1.10 5.68 -16.68
N PHE A 46 -1.17 4.85 -15.66
CA PHE A 46 -2.00 5.14 -14.48
C PHE A 46 -1.32 4.67 -13.20
N PHE A 47 -1.69 5.29 -12.08
CA PHE A 47 -1.28 4.90 -10.75
C PHE A 47 -2.30 3.94 -10.13
N CYS A 48 -1.81 2.93 -9.43
CA CYS A 48 -2.62 1.99 -8.68
C CYS A 48 -2.02 1.81 -7.27
N THR A 49 -2.80 2.10 -6.24
CA THR A 49 -2.46 1.82 -4.84
C THR A 49 -3.31 0.64 -4.39
N ALA A 50 -2.74 -0.56 -4.44
CA ALA A 50 -3.44 -1.82 -4.14
C ALA A 50 -2.43 -2.87 -3.67
N GLY A 51 -2.93 -3.98 -3.13
CA GLY A 51 -2.09 -5.16 -2.89
C GLY A 51 -1.51 -5.71 -4.19
N ILE A 52 -0.36 -6.38 -4.10
CA ILE A 52 0.20 -7.12 -5.25
C ILE A 52 -0.78 -8.19 -5.72
N GLN A 53 -0.65 -8.59 -6.98
CA GLN A 53 -1.58 -9.51 -7.66
C GLN A 53 -3.01 -8.99 -7.77
N THR A 54 -3.20 -7.66 -7.72
CA THR A 54 -4.53 -7.08 -7.92
C THR A 54 -5.14 -7.53 -9.26
N THR A 55 -6.40 -7.93 -9.22
CA THR A 55 -7.11 -8.52 -10.37
C THR A 55 -7.09 -7.60 -11.59
N VAL A 56 -7.28 -6.30 -11.41
CA VAL A 56 -7.30 -5.33 -12.52
C VAL A 56 -6.00 -5.34 -13.30
N ILE A 57 -4.85 -5.27 -12.62
CA ILE A 57 -3.53 -5.30 -13.28
C ILE A 57 -3.27 -6.68 -13.89
N GLY A 58 -3.63 -7.75 -13.16
CA GLY A 58 -3.47 -9.12 -13.66
C GLY A 58 -4.25 -9.42 -14.93
N GLU A 59 -5.49 -8.96 -15.02
CA GLU A 59 -6.31 -9.12 -16.24
C GLU A 59 -5.83 -8.22 -17.38
N LEU A 60 -5.43 -6.99 -17.09
CA LEU A 60 -4.86 -6.09 -18.09
C LEU A 60 -3.57 -6.68 -18.69
N ALA A 61 -2.67 -7.21 -17.85
CA ALA A 61 -1.41 -7.83 -18.29
C ALA A 61 -1.63 -9.06 -19.21
N LYS A 62 -2.75 -9.77 -19.06
CA LYS A 62 -3.13 -10.87 -19.95
C LYS A 62 -3.71 -10.39 -21.29
N GLN A 63 -4.34 -9.22 -21.30
CA GLN A 63 -5.04 -8.69 -22.49
C GLN A 63 -4.12 -7.86 -23.40
N CYS A 64 -3.18 -7.13 -22.82
CA CYS A 64 -2.20 -6.33 -23.54
C CYS A 64 -0.87 -6.32 -22.81
N GLY A 65 0.21 -6.02 -23.50
CA GLY A 65 1.50 -5.84 -22.86
C GLY A 65 1.49 -4.60 -21.96
N ILE A 66 1.84 -4.78 -20.68
CA ILE A 66 2.04 -3.68 -19.73
C ILE A 66 3.49 -3.63 -19.28
N ARG A 67 3.89 -2.48 -18.77
CA ARG A 67 5.17 -2.29 -18.10
C ARG A 67 4.92 -1.58 -16.77
N LEU A 68 5.34 -2.17 -15.68
CA LEU A 68 5.47 -1.46 -14.41
C LEU A 68 6.68 -0.53 -14.48
N LEU A 69 6.56 0.65 -13.91
CA LEU A 69 7.63 1.65 -13.91
C LEU A 69 8.30 1.67 -12.54
N ASP A 70 9.61 1.48 -12.54
CA ASP A 70 10.43 1.58 -11.33
C ASP A 70 10.48 3.01 -10.80
N LEU A 71 10.53 3.14 -9.49
CA LEU A 71 10.97 4.35 -8.82
C LEU A 71 12.48 4.24 -8.56
N ASP A 72 13.27 5.13 -9.17
CA ASP A 72 14.71 5.16 -8.94
C ASP A 72 15.06 5.56 -7.49
N GLU A 73 16.28 5.22 -7.05
CA GLU A 73 16.77 5.53 -5.69
C GLU A 73 16.54 6.99 -5.29
N LYS A 74 16.74 7.92 -6.22
CA LYS A 74 16.58 9.34 -5.93
C LYS A 74 15.11 9.73 -5.71
N GLY A 75 14.19 9.13 -6.45
CA GLY A 75 12.75 9.33 -6.29
C GLY A 75 12.26 8.70 -4.98
N LYS A 76 12.65 7.45 -4.71
CA LYS A 76 12.35 6.76 -3.44
C LYS A 76 12.85 7.55 -2.24
N ASP A 77 14.12 7.95 -2.24
CA ASP A 77 14.75 8.75 -1.18
C ASP A 77 13.99 10.04 -0.85
N LYS A 78 13.52 10.74 -1.88
CA LYS A 78 12.73 11.98 -1.67
C LYS A 78 11.39 11.69 -0.99
N LEU A 79 10.71 10.61 -1.42
CA LEU A 79 9.42 10.21 -0.86
C LEU A 79 9.56 9.76 0.59
N LEU A 80 10.51 8.88 0.89
CA LEU A 80 10.77 8.36 2.24
C LEU A 80 11.22 9.45 3.22
N LYS A 81 11.95 10.46 2.75
CA LYS A 81 12.35 11.62 3.57
C LYS A 81 11.21 12.62 3.81
N ALA A 82 10.29 12.73 2.85
CA ALA A 82 9.18 13.68 2.94
C ALA A 82 7.96 13.11 3.70
N TYR A 83 7.76 11.79 3.64
CA TYR A 83 6.56 11.13 4.12
C TYR A 83 6.93 9.86 4.89
N ASP A 84 6.68 9.85 6.19
CA ASP A 84 7.02 8.75 7.11
C ASP A 84 6.09 7.53 7.03
N PHE A 85 5.03 7.61 6.23
CA PHE A 85 4.12 6.50 5.97
C PHE A 85 4.48 5.66 4.73
N TYR A 86 5.47 6.08 3.94
CA TYR A 86 6.01 5.25 2.86
C TYR A 86 7.07 4.30 3.39
N THR A 87 7.07 3.10 2.83
CA THR A 87 8.15 2.10 2.99
C THR A 87 8.67 1.71 1.62
N GLU A 88 9.93 1.30 1.54
CA GLU A 88 10.45 0.67 0.33
C GLU A 88 9.71 -0.63 0.08
N TYR A 89 9.42 -0.89 -1.18
CA TYR A 89 8.76 -2.12 -1.57
C TYR A 89 9.24 -2.58 -2.95
N GLU A 90 9.49 -3.87 -3.08
CA GLU A 90 9.80 -4.52 -4.36
C GLU A 90 8.62 -5.41 -4.77
N ILE A 91 8.10 -5.19 -5.98
CA ILE A 91 7.15 -6.11 -6.60
C ILE A 91 8.00 -7.25 -7.21
N PRO A 92 7.87 -8.49 -6.71
CA PRO A 92 8.69 -9.60 -7.18
C PRO A 92 8.53 -9.85 -8.69
N ALA A 93 9.58 -10.33 -9.33
CA ALA A 93 9.48 -10.80 -10.71
C ALA A 93 8.38 -11.86 -10.86
N GLU A 94 7.78 -11.94 -12.04
CA GLU A 94 6.71 -12.89 -12.38
C GLU A 94 5.39 -12.69 -11.60
N THR A 95 5.23 -11.57 -10.89
CA THR A 95 3.96 -11.19 -10.24
C THR A 95 2.84 -11.03 -11.27
N TYR A 96 3.15 -10.42 -12.43
CA TYR A 96 2.19 -10.22 -13.52
C TYR A 96 2.71 -10.82 -14.83
N THR A 97 1.79 -11.19 -15.70
CA THR A 97 2.12 -11.75 -17.03
C THR A 97 3.04 -10.80 -17.80
N GLY A 98 4.22 -11.28 -18.19
CA GLY A 98 5.22 -10.52 -18.95
C GLY A 98 6.16 -9.65 -18.10
N GLN A 99 6.00 -9.60 -16.80
CA GLN A 99 6.94 -8.94 -15.88
C GLN A 99 8.06 -9.92 -15.52
N THR A 100 9.19 -9.84 -16.17
CA THR A 100 10.34 -10.77 -15.99
C THR A 100 11.32 -10.33 -14.90
N GLU A 101 11.32 -9.06 -14.54
CA GLU A 101 12.23 -8.47 -13.55
C GLU A 101 11.43 -7.92 -12.35
N PRO A 102 12.03 -7.87 -11.16
CA PRO A 102 11.41 -7.19 -10.04
C PRO A 102 11.28 -5.70 -10.31
N VAL A 103 10.37 -5.02 -9.62
CA VAL A 103 10.11 -3.58 -9.80
C VAL A 103 10.15 -2.87 -8.46
N GLU A 104 11.08 -1.95 -8.33
CA GLU A 104 11.25 -1.11 -7.16
C GLU A 104 10.16 -0.03 -7.06
N THR A 105 9.53 0.09 -5.91
CA THR A 105 8.48 1.06 -5.66
C THR A 105 8.44 1.48 -4.19
N VAL A 106 7.42 2.23 -3.81
CA VAL A 106 7.09 2.51 -2.41
C VAL A 106 5.72 1.94 -2.07
N GLY A 107 5.58 1.46 -0.86
CA GLY A 107 4.33 0.93 -0.32
C GLY A 107 3.75 1.84 0.77
N VAL A 108 2.46 1.70 1.01
CA VAL A 108 1.75 2.25 2.16
C VAL A 108 1.07 1.12 2.91
N LYS A 109 1.11 1.17 4.23
CA LYS A 109 0.46 0.14 5.05
C LYS A 109 -1.06 0.33 5.06
N ALA A 110 -1.80 -0.76 4.92
CA ALA A 110 -3.21 -0.79 5.26
C ALA A 110 -3.34 -0.85 6.80
N VAL A 111 -4.05 0.09 7.38
CA VAL A 111 -4.18 0.22 8.84
C VAL A 111 -5.62 0.01 9.27
N LEU A 112 -5.85 -0.93 10.17
CA LEU A 112 -7.15 -1.10 10.82
C LEU A 112 -7.30 -0.07 11.94
N LEU A 113 -8.21 0.88 11.77
CA LEU A 113 -8.49 1.91 12.78
C LEU A 113 -9.57 1.42 13.76
N ALA A 114 -9.31 1.61 15.04
CA ALA A 114 -10.26 1.35 16.11
C ALA A 114 -10.62 2.65 16.85
N SER A 115 -11.91 2.81 17.22
CA SER A 115 -12.31 3.92 18.09
C SER A 115 -11.65 3.79 19.46
N ASP A 116 -11.16 4.91 20.00
CA ASP A 116 -10.64 5.04 21.36
C ASP A 116 -11.67 4.72 22.46
N LYS A 117 -12.96 4.69 22.10
CA LYS A 117 -14.08 4.33 22.99
C LYS A 117 -14.28 2.82 23.14
N LEU A 118 -13.64 2.01 22.29
CA LEU A 118 -13.68 0.56 22.45
C LEU A 118 -12.91 0.13 23.69
N SER A 119 -13.39 -0.96 24.34
CA SER A 119 -12.66 -1.49 25.48
C SER A 119 -11.31 -2.07 25.07
N GLU A 120 -10.30 -1.94 25.92
CA GLU A 120 -8.97 -2.54 25.70
C GLU A 120 -9.09 -4.04 25.38
N LYS A 121 -9.93 -4.76 26.12
CA LYS A 121 -10.14 -6.20 25.89
C LYS A 121 -10.75 -6.51 24.52
N THR A 122 -11.65 -5.66 24.04
CA THR A 122 -12.25 -5.84 22.70
C THR A 122 -11.20 -5.71 21.62
N VAL A 123 -10.37 -4.66 21.67
CA VAL A 123 -9.34 -4.41 20.67
C VAL A 123 -8.20 -5.42 20.80
N GLU A 124 -7.79 -5.81 22.00
CA GLU A 124 -6.81 -6.88 22.20
C GLU A 124 -7.27 -8.19 21.55
N ASN A 125 -8.53 -8.58 21.79
CA ASN A 125 -9.09 -9.79 21.18
C ASN A 125 -9.19 -9.68 19.65
N LEU A 126 -9.59 -8.51 19.13
CA LEU A 126 -9.64 -8.26 17.69
C LEU A 126 -8.27 -8.43 17.04
N THR A 127 -7.24 -7.78 17.59
CA THR A 127 -5.87 -7.88 17.10
C THR A 127 -5.38 -9.33 17.15
N ARG A 128 -5.58 -10.01 18.25
CA ARG A 128 -5.24 -11.44 18.42
C ARG A 128 -5.93 -12.32 17.37
N THR A 129 -7.22 -12.06 17.11
CA THR A 129 -7.99 -12.86 16.14
C THR A 129 -7.47 -12.67 14.71
N LEU A 130 -7.07 -11.47 14.34
CA LEU A 130 -6.48 -11.19 13.01
C LEU A 130 -5.22 -12.05 12.80
N PHE A 131 -4.25 -11.98 13.70
CA PHE A 131 -3.01 -12.75 13.58
C PHE A 131 -3.24 -14.27 13.70
N ALA A 132 -4.16 -14.70 14.56
CA ALA A 132 -4.46 -16.13 14.71
C ALA A 132 -5.17 -16.75 13.51
N ASN A 133 -5.74 -15.97 12.62
CA ASN A 133 -6.50 -16.44 11.44
C ASN A 133 -5.88 -15.96 10.10
N GLU A 134 -4.59 -15.72 10.07
CA GLU A 134 -3.84 -15.27 8.89
C GLU A 134 -4.17 -16.09 7.64
N GLN A 135 -4.08 -17.42 7.73
CA GLN A 135 -4.33 -18.33 6.60
C GLN A 135 -5.76 -18.20 6.05
N GLU A 136 -6.75 -18.02 6.92
CA GLU A 136 -8.15 -17.84 6.52
C GLU A 136 -8.36 -16.48 5.84
N LEU A 137 -7.67 -15.45 6.31
CA LEU A 137 -7.66 -14.13 5.68
C LEU A 137 -7.00 -14.16 4.30
N GLN A 138 -5.85 -14.81 4.16
CA GLN A 138 -5.18 -15.00 2.87
C GLN A 138 -6.11 -15.68 1.86
N TYR A 139 -6.74 -16.77 2.27
CA TYR A 139 -7.66 -17.50 1.41
C TYR A 139 -8.90 -16.65 1.02
N SER A 140 -9.47 -15.94 1.99
CA SER A 140 -10.70 -15.15 1.78
C SER A 140 -10.49 -13.89 0.95
N LEU A 141 -9.31 -13.29 1.05
CA LEU A 141 -8.99 -12.04 0.35
C LEU A 141 -8.28 -12.26 -0.99
N SER A 142 -7.94 -13.51 -1.32
CA SER A 142 -7.14 -13.86 -2.51
C SER A 142 -5.89 -12.98 -2.65
N ALA A 143 -5.29 -12.63 -1.51
CA ALA A 143 -4.12 -11.78 -1.41
C ALA A 143 -3.03 -12.50 -0.61
N ASP A 144 -1.80 -12.35 -1.01
CA ASP A 144 -0.66 -12.83 -0.22
C ASP A 144 -0.43 -11.85 0.94
N ILE A 145 -1.11 -12.11 2.05
CA ILE A 145 -1.03 -11.31 3.26
C ILE A 145 -0.16 -12.09 4.25
N ALA A 146 1.09 -11.72 4.37
CA ALA A 146 1.90 -12.16 5.50
C ALA A 146 1.61 -11.24 6.69
N LEU A 147 1.06 -11.81 7.76
CA LEU A 147 0.81 -11.10 9.03
C LEU A 147 1.94 -11.46 10.01
N ASP A 148 3.02 -10.70 9.98
CA ASP A 148 4.06 -10.73 11.00
C ASP A 148 3.87 -9.57 11.97
N GLU A 149 3.88 -9.84 13.28
CA GLU A 149 3.65 -8.84 14.31
C GLU A 149 4.70 -7.73 14.30
N THR A 150 5.94 -8.04 13.96
CA THR A 150 7.04 -7.06 13.91
C THR A 150 6.87 -6.16 12.69
N GLU A 151 6.62 -6.75 11.53
CA GLU A 151 6.40 -6.00 10.29
C GLU A 151 5.11 -5.17 10.34
N ALA A 152 4.07 -5.67 11.01
CA ALA A 152 2.77 -5.00 11.10
C ALA A 152 2.82 -3.65 11.85
N VAL A 153 3.82 -3.43 12.68
CA VAL A 153 3.96 -2.17 13.45
C VAL A 153 4.91 -1.17 12.79
N GLU A 154 5.70 -1.60 11.83
CA GLU A 154 6.63 -0.73 11.12
C GLU A 154 5.89 0.27 10.23
N GLY A 155 6.35 1.53 10.21
CA GLY A 155 5.80 2.60 9.37
C GLY A 155 4.39 3.06 9.78
N ILE A 156 3.88 2.66 10.93
CA ILE A 156 2.60 3.12 11.45
C ILE A 156 2.80 4.48 12.13
N SER A 157 2.22 5.52 11.58
CA SER A 157 2.35 6.91 12.05
C SER A 157 1.25 7.36 13.02
N VAL A 158 0.24 6.51 13.26
CA VAL A 158 -0.87 6.79 14.18
C VAL A 158 -0.65 6.05 15.50
N PRO A 159 -1.11 6.61 16.66
CA PRO A 159 -0.99 5.93 17.94
C PRO A 159 -1.73 4.60 17.97
N PHE A 160 -1.14 3.60 18.60
CA PHE A 160 -1.82 2.32 18.81
C PHE A 160 -2.88 2.43 19.88
N HIS A 161 -4.01 1.75 19.67
CA HIS A 161 -5.02 1.59 20.73
C HIS A 161 -4.45 0.76 21.88
N LYS A 162 -4.76 1.10 23.13
CA LYS A 162 -4.24 0.42 24.33
C LYS A 162 -4.44 -1.10 24.31
N GLY A 163 -5.54 -1.59 23.74
CA GLY A 163 -5.78 -3.02 23.56
C GLY A 163 -4.84 -3.67 22.54
N ALA A 164 -4.51 -2.96 21.45
CA ALA A 164 -3.52 -3.44 20.49
C ALA A 164 -2.12 -3.47 21.12
N VAL A 165 -1.73 -2.44 21.88
CA VAL A 165 -0.46 -2.44 22.63
C VAL A 165 -0.34 -3.69 23.52
N LYS A 166 -1.36 -4.04 24.28
CA LYS A 166 -1.35 -5.26 25.11
C LYS A 166 -1.12 -6.55 24.32
N TYR A 167 -1.71 -6.64 23.15
CA TYR A 167 -1.49 -7.78 22.28
C TYR A 167 -0.03 -7.84 21.81
N TYR A 168 0.49 -6.74 21.23
CA TYR A 168 1.85 -6.68 20.69
C TYR A 168 2.90 -6.91 21.78
N GLU A 169 2.74 -6.34 22.98
CA GLU A 169 3.58 -6.63 24.14
C GLU A 169 3.57 -8.13 24.49
N SER A 170 2.40 -8.79 24.44
CA SER A 170 2.29 -10.23 24.67
C SER A 170 2.97 -11.09 23.60
N ALA A 171 3.12 -10.54 22.40
CA ALA A 171 3.86 -11.13 21.28
C ALA A 171 5.37 -10.74 21.28
N GLY A 172 5.81 -9.91 22.25
CA GLY A 172 7.19 -9.47 22.37
C GLY A 172 7.57 -8.30 21.45
N VAL A 173 6.57 -7.56 20.96
CA VAL A 173 6.77 -6.40 20.11
C VAL A 173 6.39 -5.11 20.86
N ASP A 174 7.34 -4.20 20.98
CA ASP A 174 7.14 -2.92 21.66
C ASP A 174 6.47 -1.90 20.75
N VAL A 175 5.33 -1.38 21.18
CA VAL A 175 4.59 -0.31 20.49
C VAL A 175 4.09 0.73 21.50
N THR A 176 3.71 1.91 21.04
CA THR A 176 3.31 3.00 21.93
C THR A 176 1.90 3.53 21.62
N THR A 177 1.21 3.99 22.64
CA THR A 177 -0.03 4.75 22.52
C THR A 177 0.19 6.23 22.22
N GLU A 178 1.42 6.69 22.25
CA GLU A 178 1.77 8.06 21.93
C GLU A 178 2.16 8.17 20.45
N LYS A 179 1.84 9.32 19.84
CA LYS A 179 2.29 9.61 18.50
C LYS A 179 3.81 9.68 18.53
N GLY A 180 4.48 8.81 17.77
CA GLY A 180 5.94 8.78 17.72
C GLY A 180 6.50 10.18 17.46
N SER A 181 7.29 10.68 18.40
CA SER A 181 8.11 11.86 18.15
C SER A 181 9.30 11.42 17.29
N LYS A 182 9.45 12.03 16.10
CA LYS A 182 10.69 11.96 15.36
C LYS A 182 11.84 12.60 16.14
#